data_e1d4033ed01e3c76f30402c192c736f0
#
_entry.id   e1d4033ed01e3c76f30402c192c736f0
#
_cell.length_a   1.000
_cell.length_b   1.000
_cell.length_c   1.000
_cell.angle_alpha   90.00
_cell.angle_beta   90.00
_cell.angle_gamma   90.00
#
_symmetry.space_group_name_H-M   'P 1'
#
loop_
_entity.id
_entity.type
_entity.pdbx_description
1 polymer ?
#
loop_
_entity_poly.entity_id
_entity_poly.type
_entity_poly.pdbx_seq_one_letter_code
_entity_poly.pdbx_strand_id
1 'polypeptide(L)'
;PKGDYVLNRDKSYCKNNGKIGNYDSVLGKVSFSFIGTDSCFLYFDYDSEPKGYEKILLDNGNGTTTVAEAKAYIEGKGIPDFSTTATTNEGMYASDDDYTATTGMKSYYFRGTVNNNWVKFGKDSSGNPIYWRIIRINGDGSIRMIYSGTTAPTSSTATVMTGTGTQINATTYRFYSSYNNPSYVGYMFTEGQQHGNGTPSTIKTAIDNWYKTTTLETDATTKSLVADQIFCNDRSATTSGSGTPGEISGSMSTSTAYYYGAYVRLLTNKSPQLTCPTESDKFTVNTSNGNGALTYPVGLITADEVAMAGGVYSSRNSTYYLYTNQYYWSGSPSDFSSSGSAGEFGVDSAGGLNDSGVI
;
A
#
# COMPACT_ATOMS: atom_id res chain seq x y z
N PRO A 1 -13.58 -8.86 -27.59
CA PRO A 1 -12.46 -9.34 -26.78
C PRO A 1 -12.34 -8.56 -25.48
N LYS A 2 -11.58 -9.07 -24.51
CA LYS A 2 -11.22 -8.45 -23.25
C LYS A 2 -9.70 -8.35 -23.14
N GLY A 3 -9.23 -7.48 -22.21
CA GLY A 3 -7.80 -7.36 -21.92
C GLY A 3 -7.06 -6.57 -22.99
N ASP A 4 -5.96 -7.09 -23.46
CA ASP A 4 -4.97 -6.41 -24.28
C ASP A 4 -5.39 -6.21 -25.75
N TYR A 5 -6.66 -5.87 -25.98
CA TYR A 5 -7.16 -5.54 -27.31
C TYR A 5 -7.69 -4.10 -27.32
N VAL A 6 -7.40 -3.40 -28.41
CA VAL A 6 -7.95 -2.07 -28.71
C VAL A 6 -8.84 -2.14 -29.93
N LEU A 7 -9.93 -1.36 -29.91
CA LEU A 7 -10.82 -1.26 -31.06
C LEU A 7 -10.12 -0.46 -32.18
N ASN A 8 -9.86 -1.12 -33.30
CA ASN A 8 -9.36 -0.46 -34.50
C ASN A 8 -10.48 0.35 -35.15
N ARG A 9 -10.50 1.65 -34.91
CA ARG A 9 -11.56 2.55 -35.42
C ARG A 9 -11.52 2.77 -36.90
N ASP A 10 -10.34 2.68 -37.52
CA ASP A 10 -10.16 2.88 -38.94
C ASP A 10 -10.71 1.72 -39.77
N LYS A 11 -10.63 0.50 -39.23
CA LYS A 11 -11.14 -0.73 -39.85
C LYS A 11 -12.58 -1.06 -39.45
N SER A 12 -13.03 -0.59 -38.28
CA SER A 12 -14.36 -0.88 -37.78
C SER A 12 -15.42 0.03 -38.36
N TYR A 13 -16.51 -0.53 -38.87
CA TYR A 13 -17.57 0.23 -39.50
C TYR A 13 -18.95 -0.44 -39.33
N CYS A 14 -19.99 0.38 -39.55
CA CYS A 14 -21.36 -0.09 -39.68
C CYS A 14 -21.81 0.10 -41.15
N LYS A 15 -22.67 -0.79 -41.67
CA LYS A 15 -23.09 -0.78 -43.07
C LYS A 15 -23.98 0.40 -43.44
N ASN A 16 -24.82 0.88 -42.53
CA ASN A 16 -25.78 1.93 -42.79
C ASN A 16 -25.43 3.19 -41.99
N ASN A 17 -26.16 3.49 -40.92
CA ASN A 17 -26.04 4.71 -40.15
C ASN A 17 -25.60 4.50 -38.69
N GLY A 18 -25.25 3.29 -38.34
CA GLY A 18 -24.76 2.95 -37.02
C GLY A 18 -23.41 3.60 -36.73
N LYS A 19 -23.25 4.07 -35.50
CA LYS A 19 -22.00 4.62 -35.00
C LYS A 19 -21.44 3.72 -33.91
N ILE A 20 -20.16 3.40 -34.04
CA ILE A 20 -19.41 2.66 -33.05
C ILE A 20 -18.94 3.64 -31.99
N GLY A 21 -19.41 3.46 -30.77
CA GLY A 21 -19.04 4.27 -29.60
C GLY A 21 -17.78 3.78 -28.90
N ASN A 22 -17.75 3.93 -27.59
CA ASN A 22 -16.58 3.53 -26.79
C ASN A 22 -16.46 2.03 -26.65
N TYR A 23 -15.22 1.55 -26.64
CA TYR A 23 -14.85 0.21 -26.27
C TYR A 23 -14.28 0.22 -24.84
N ASP A 24 -14.83 -0.65 -24.00
CA ASP A 24 -14.36 -0.93 -22.65
C ASP A 24 -13.60 -2.26 -22.68
N SER A 25 -12.28 -2.21 -22.58
CA SER A 25 -11.42 -3.39 -22.66
C SER A 25 -11.53 -4.27 -21.41
N VAL A 26 -11.87 -3.71 -20.25
CA VAL A 26 -12.05 -4.44 -18.98
C VAL A 26 -13.30 -5.30 -19.05
N LEU A 27 -14.41 -4.74 -19.51
CA LEU A 27 -15.69 -5.46 -19.66
C LEU A 27 -15.80 -6.20 -20.98
N GLY A 28 -14.97 -5.90 -21.97
CA GLY A 28 -15.06 -6.42 -23.33
C GLY A 28 -16.31 -5.94 -24.06
N LYS A 29 -16.80 -4.73 -23.76
CA LYS A 29 -18.04 -4.17 -24.28
C LYS A 29 -17.78 -3.01 -25.23
N VAL A 30 -18.55 -2.95 -26.32
CA VAL A 30 -18.59 -1.81 -27.26
C VAL A 30 -19.97 -1.20 -27.22
N SER A 31 -20.08 0.11 -27.16
CA SER A 31 -21.34 0.84 -27.29
C SER A 31 -21.65 1.14 -28.77
N PHE A 32 -22.93 1.16 -29.10
CA PHE A 32 -23.43 1.48 -30.44
C PHE A 32 -24.58 2.45 -30.35
N SER A 33 -24.72 3.29 -31.39
CA SER A 33 -25.94 4.06 -31.62
C SER A 33 -26.37 3.90 -33.08
N PHE A 34 -27.62 3.51 -33.32
CA PHE A 34 -28.20 3.39 -34.66
C PHE A 34 -29.72 3.58 -34.60
N ILE A 35 -30.32 3.90 -35.74
CA ILE A 35 -31.77 3.98 -35.92
C ILE A 35 -32.19 2.80 -36.80
N GLY A 36 -33.12 1.98 -36.30
CA GLY A 36 -33.55 0.77 -37.00
C GLY A 36 -32.57 -0.41 -36.80
N THR A 37 -32.29 -1.17 -37.86
CA THR A 37 -31.34 -2.29 -37.88
C THR A 37 -30.10 -1.94 -38.70
N ASP A 38 -28.93 -2.33 -38.18
CA ASP A 38 -27.65 -2.19 -38.84
C ASP A 38 -26.74 -3.42 -38.56
N SER A 39 -25.72 -3.56 -39.40
CA SER A 39 -24.67 -4.57 -39.21
C SER A 39 -23.34 -3.87 -39.04
N CYS A 40 -22.75 -3.99 -37.85
CA CYS A 40 -21.45 -3.41 -37.59
C CYS A 40 -20.36 -4.46 -37.53
N PHE A 41 -19.23 -4.19 -38.14
CA PHE A 41 -18.05 -5.04 -38.17
C PHE A 41 -17.00 -4.41 -37.27
N LEU A 42 -16.56 -5.14 -36.26
CA LEU A 42 -15.57 -4.69 -35.28
C LEU A 42 -14.25 -5.42 -35.51
N TYR A 43 -13.21 -4.65 -35.69
CA TYR A 43 -11.86 -5.12 -35.77
C TYR A 43 -11.10 -4.71 -34.53
N PHE A 44 -10.31 -5.62 -34.00
CA PHE A 44 -9.50 -5.38 -32.83
C PHE A 44 -8.05 -5.70 -33.13
N ASP A 45 -7.19 -4.77 -32.78
CA ASP A 45 -5.74 -5.02 -32.78
C ASP A 45 -5.33 -5.48 -31.40
N TYR A 46 -4.32 -6.34 -31.34
CA TYR A 46 -3.69 -6.71 -30.08
C TYR A 46 -2.85 -5.53 -29.59
N ASP A 47 -3.13 -5.05 -28.41
CA ASP A 47 -2.35 -4.01 -27.75
C ASP A 47 -1.21 -4.68 -26.99
N SER A 48 -0.05 -4.72 -27.62
CA SER A 48 1.17 -5.31 -27.05
C SER A 48 1.92 -4.37 -26.09
N GLU A 49 1.40 -3.11 -25.94
CA GLU A 49 2.05 -2.18 -25.04
C GLU A 49 1.90 -2.63 -23.59
N PRO A 50 2.98 -2.67 -22.81
CA PRO A 50 2.95 -3.05 -21.42
C PRO A 50 1.99 -2.18 -20.61
N LYS A 51 1.19 -2.80 -19.74
CA LYS A 51 0.17 -2.13 -18.91
C LYS A 51 0.36 -2.47 -17.43
N GLY A 52 -0.28 -1.65 -16.59
CA GLY A 52 -0.28 -1.88 -15.16
C GLY A 52 1.14 -1.95 -14.60
N TYR A 53 1.44 -3.00 -13.85
CA TYR A 53 2.75 -3.16 -13.21
C TYR A 53 3.91 -3.33 -14.20
N GLU A 54 3.67 -3.92 -15.37
CA GLU A 54 4.70 -4.13 -16.38
C GLU A 54 5.26 -2.80 -16.91
N LYS A 55 4.36 -1.85 -17.17
CA LYS A 55 4.75 -0.50 -17.57
C LYS A 55 5.56 0.19 -16.46
N ILE A 56 5.16 0.05 -15.21
CA ILE A 56 5.90 0.64 -14.08
C ILE A 56 7.32 0.07 -14.02
N LEU A 57 7.49 -1.24 -14.20
CA LEU A 57 8.81 -1.89 -14.23
C LEU A 57 9.68 -1.37 -15.37
N LEU A 58 9.13 -1.28 -16.58
CA LEU A 58 9.87 -0.75 -17.75
C LEU A 58 10.27 0.71 -17.56
N ASP A 59 9.36 1.56 -17.08
CA ASP A 59 9.64 2.97 -16.82
C ASP A 59 10.77 3.17 -15.77
N ASN A 60 11.06 2.14 -14.96
CA ASN A 60 12.11 2.13 -13.93
C ASN A 60 13.26 1.14 -14.21
N GLY A 61 13.28 0.51 -15.36
CA GLY A 61 14.26 -0.49 -15.79
C GLY A 61 15.51 0.10 -16.46
N ASN A 62 15.79 1.40 -16.32
CA ASN A 62 16.97 2.06 -16.89
C ASN A 62 17.09 1.93 -18.43
N GLY A 63 15.98 2.11 -19.15
CA GLY A 63 15.93 2.05 -20.61
C GLY A 63 15.90 0.61 -21.19
N THR A 64 15.64 -0.38 -20.35
CA THR A 64 15.35 -1.76 -20.82
C THR A 64 14.09 -1.80 -21.68
N THR A 65 14.02 -2.76 -22.61
CA THR A 65 12.92 -2.85 -23.56
C THR A 65 11.92 -3.98 -23.26
N THR A 66 12.28 -4.87 -22.34
CA THR A 66 11.41 -5.97 -21.90
C THR A 66 11.23 -5.97 -20.38
N VAL A 67 10.11 -6.51 -19.93
CA VAL A 67 9.80 -6.67 -18.50
C VAL A 67 10.84 -7.57 -17.80
N ALA A 68 11.32 -8.60 -18.47
CA ALA A 68 12.35 -9.50 -17.93
C ALA A 68 13.68 -8.76 -17.68
N GLU A 69 14.12 -7.94 -18.62
CA GLU A 69 15.32 -7.10 -18.46
C GLU A 69 15.14 -6.06 -17.36
N ALA A 70 13.97 -5.42 -17.28
CA ALA A 70 13.66 -4.45 -16.22
C ALA A 70 13.72 -5.10 -14.83
N LYS A 71 13.12 -6.29 -14.66
CA LYS A 71 13.23 -7.08 -13.42
C LYS A 71 14.67 -7.41 -13.09
N ALA A 72 15.43 -7.95 -14.05
CA ALA A 72 16.84 -8.30 -13.85
C ALA A 72 17.69 -7.10 -13.45
N TYR A 73 17.47 -5.93 -14.08
CA TYR A 73 18.14 -4.69 -13.71
C TYR A 73 17.82 -4.28 -12.27
N ILE A 74 16.54 -4.24 -11.88
CA ILE A 74 16.10 -3.82 -10.54
C ILE A 74 16.63 -4.80 -9.48
N GLU A 75 16.54 -6.09 -9.71
CA GLU A 75 17.04 -7.14 -8.80
C GLU A 75 18.56 -7.12 -8.67
N GLY A 76 19.25 -6.81 -9.76
CA GLY A 76 20.72 -6.69 -9.80
C GLY A 76 21.28 -5.54 -8.96
N LYS A 77 20.45 -4.59 -8.53
CA LYS A 77 20.87 -3.50 -7.61
C LYS A 77 21.18 -4.02 -6.20
N GLY A 78 20.67 -5.20 -5.84
CA GLY A 78 20.84 -5.78 -4.52
C GLY A 78 20.00 -5.10 -3.44
N ILE A 79 20.49 -5.16 -2.21
CA ILE A 79 19.79 -4.63 -1.02
C ILE A 79 20.38 -3.26 -0.66
N PRO A 80 19.56 -2.20 -0.54
CA PRO A 80 20.04 -0.89 -0.13
C PRO A 80 20.44 -0.86 1.34
N ASP A 81 21.22 0.15 1.73
CA ASP A 81 21.53 0.41 3.13
C ASP A 81 20.32 1.04 3.84
N PHE A 82 19.69 0.29 4.73
CA PHE A 82 18.55 0.75 5.52
C PHE A 82 18.96 1.47 6.83
N SER A 83 20.24 1.63 7.10
CA SER A 83 20.73 2.43 8.22
C SER A 83 20.77 3.92 7.91
N THR A 84 20.67 4.29 6.64
CA THR A 84 20.73 5.68 6.14
C THR A 84 19.44 6.10 5.44
N THR A 85 19.11 7.39 5.53
CA THR A 85 17.95 7.97 4.84
C THR A 85 18.21 8.07 3.33
N ALA A 86 17.20 7.73 2.51
CA ALA A 86 17.28 7.88 1.06
C ALA A 86 16.92 9.33 0.67
N THR A 87 17.92 10.12 0.30
CA THR A 87 17.76 11.54 -0.03
C THR A 87 17.90 11.86 -1.52
N THR A 88 18.14 10.84 -2.35
CA THR A 88 18.22 10.94 -3.81
C THR A 88 17.18 10.04 -4.46
N ASN A 89 16.96 10.16 -5.77
CA ASN A 89 16.14 9.23 -6.52
C ASN A 89 16.90 7.92 -6.72
N GLU A 90 16.61 6.94 -5.90
CA GLU A 90 17.18 5.60 -5.99
C GLU A 90 16.36 4.66 -6.90
N GLY A 91 15.16 5.07 -7.35
CA GLY A 91 14.30 4.29 -8.21
C GLY A 91 13.67 3.10 -7.49
N MET A 92 13.65 1.93 -8.16
CA MET A 92 13.07 0.71 -7.61
C MET A 92 14.13 -0.29 -7.14
N TYR A 93 13.77 -1.08 -6.11
CA TYR A 93 14.47 -2.24 -5.59
C TYR A 93 13.52 -3.42 -5.50
N ALA A 94 14.05 -4.62 -5.32
CA ALA A 94 13.28 -5.84 -5.17
C ALA A 94 13.45 -6.47 -3.78
N SER A 95 12.39 -7.12 -3.29
CA SER A 95 12.39 -7.90 -2.06
C SER A 95 11.37 -9.03 -2.18
N ASP A 96 11.56 -10.10 -1.45
CA ASP A 96 10.54 -11.12 -1.29
C ASP A 96 9.35 -10.57 -0.48
N ASP A 97 8.14 -11.07 -0.76
CA ASP A 97 6.93 -10.81 0.00
C ASP A 97 6.13 -12.12 0.18
N ASP A 98 4.94 -12.04 0.76
CA ASP A 98 4.10 -13.21 1.03
C ASP A 98 3.70 -14.01 -0.23
N TYR A 99 3.72 -13.39 -1.40
CA TYR A 99 3.35 -14.02 -2.67
C TYR A 99 4.53 -14.62 -3.43
N THR A 100 5.76 -14.23 -3.11
CA THR A 100 6.97 -14.65 -3.85
C THR A 100 7.10 -16.16 -3.92
N ALA A 101 6.83 -16.86 -2.80
CA ALA A 101 6.94 -18.33 -2.74
C ALA A 101 5.96 -19.05 -3.67
N THR A 102 4.78 -18.45 -3.96
CA THR A 102 3.74 -19.07 -4.80
C THR A 102 3.77 -18.61 -6.24
N THR A 103 4.21 -17.39 -6.51
CA THR A 103 4.22 -16.80 -7.85
C THR A 103 5.60 -16.85 -8.52
N GLY A 104 6.66 -16.97 -7.73
CA GLY A 104 8.05 -16.81 -8.19
C GLY A 104 8.44 -15.36 -8.48
N MET A 105 7.54 -14.40 -8.31
CA MET A 105 7.80 -12.97 -8.54
C MET A 105 8.09 -12.26 -7.22
N LYS A 106 9.14 -11.44 -7.19
CA LYS A 106 9.42 -10.54 -6.06
C LYS A 106 8.48 -9.34 -6.05
N SER A 107 8.40 -8.69 -4.91
CA SER A 107 7.84 -7.34 -4.80
C SER A 107 8.89 -6.31 -5.23
N TYR A 108 8.44 -5.25 -5.95
CA TYR A 108 9.30 -4.17 -6.45
C TYR A 108 8.83 -2.84 -5.84
N TYR A 109 9.66 -2.20 -5.02
CA TYR A 109 9.30 -1.03 -4.24
C TYR A 109 10.13 0.21 -4.60
N PHE A 110 9.52 1.37 -4.49
CA PHE A 110 10.18 2.66 -4.73
C PHE A 110 10.98 3.13 -3.51
N ARG A 111 12.15 3.78 -3.78
CA ARG A 111 13.02 4.33 -2.74
C ARG A 111 13.53 5.71 -3.12
N GLY A 112 13.48 6.66 -2.14
CA GLY A 112 14.07 7.99 -2.23
C GLY A 112 13.18 9.05 -2.88
N THR A 113 13.80 9.98 -3.61
CA THR A 113 13.16 11.18 -4.17
C THR A 113 12.48 10.91 -5.52
N VAL A 114 11.73 9.84 -5.63
CA VAL A 114 11.05 9.45 -6.87
C VAL A 114 9.87 10.39 -7.18
N ASN A 115 9.60 10.62 -8.47
CA ASN A 115 8.53 11.51 -8.94
C ASN A 115 7.60 10.87 -9.98
N ASN A 116 7.86 9.63 -10.37
CA ASN A 116 7.14 8.88 -11.42
C ASN A 116 6.25 7.76 -10.86
N ASN A 117 5.91 7.80 -9.57
CA ASN A 117 5.09 6.80 -8.88
C ASN A 117 3.69 7.31 -8.52
N TRP A 118 3.09 8.15 -9.36
CA TRP A 118 1.75 8.69 -9.17
C TRP A 118 0.68 7.90 -9.92
N VAL A 119 -0.48 7.74 -9.26
CA VAL A 119 -1.70 7.19 -9.86
C VAL A 119 -2.89 8.07 -9.49
N LYS A 120 -3.78 8.31 -10.46
CA LYS A 120 -5.11 8.88 -10.25
C LYS A 120 -6.11 7.74 -10.28
N PHE A 121 -6.75 7.42 -9.13
CA PHE A 121 -7.66 6.29 -9.02
C PHE A 121 -8.75 6.56 -7.98
N GLY A 122 -10.01 6.38 -8.39
CA GLY A 122 -11.18 6.66 -7.57
C GLY A 122 -11.47 8.15 -7.34
N LYS A 123 -12.54 8.41 -6.59
CA LYS A 123 -12.98 9.75 -6.18
C LYS A 123 -13.40 9.72 -4.72
N ASP A 124 -13.25 10.86 -4.04
CA ASP A 124 -13.79 11.07 -2.70
C ASP A 124 -15.32 11.24 -2.69
N SER A 125 -15.91 11.40 -1.52
CA SER A 125 -17.36 11.60 -1.34
C SER A 125 -17.89 12.91 -1.95
N SER A 126 -17.03 13.85 -2.27
CA SER A 126 -17.35 15.12 -2.94
C SER A 126 -17.19 15.04 -4.46
N GLY A 127 -16.76 13.89 -4.99
CA GLY A 127 -16.51 13.68 -6.42
C GLY A 127 -15.15 14.13 -6.91
N ASN A 128 -14.25 14.59 -6.04
CA ASN A 128 -12.90 14.96 -6.40
C ASN A 128 -12.06 13.71 -6.71
N PRO A 129 -11.20 13.73 -7.73
CA PRO A 129 -10.29 12.62 -8.01
C PRO A 129 -9.30 12.42 -6.87
N ILE A 130 -9.00 11.16 -6.57
CA ILE A 130 -7.99 10.81 -5.57
C ILE A 130 -6.66 10.53 -6.28
N TYR A 131 -5.58 11.08 -5.73
CA TYR A 131 -4.20 10.86 -6.16
C TYR A 131 -3.46 10.02 -5.14
N TRP A 132 -2.71 9.05 -5.63
CA TRP A 132 -1.99 8.05 -4.84
C TRP A 132 -0.51 8.04 -5.20
N ARG A 133 0.32 7.67 -4.22
CA ARG A 133 1.71 7.29 -4.47
C ARG A 133 1.80 5.76 -4.50
N ILE A 134 2.40 5.20 -5.53
CA ILE A 134 2.73 3.78 -5.57
C ILE A 134 3.86 3.54 -4.57
N ILE A 135 3.62 2.60 -3.63
CA ILE A 135 4.64 2.13 -2.70
C ILE A 135 5.42 1.00 -3.37
N ARG A 136 4.71 -0.01 -3.89
CA ARG A 136 5.31 -1.19 -4.51
C ARG A 136 4.34 -1.92 -5.45
N ILE A 137 4.92 -2.78 -6.27
CA ILE A 137 4.24 -3.86 -6.97
C ILE A 137 4.41 -5.10 -6.11
N ASN A 138 3.34 -5.79 -5.74
CA ASN A 138 3.39 -7.03 -4.98
C ASN A 138 3.85 -8.20 -5.85
N GLY A 139 4.27 -9.31 -5.23
CA GLY A 139 4.68 -10.53 -5.92
C GLY A 139 3.56 -11.24 -6.71
N ASP A 140 2.31 -10.81 -6.60
CA ASP A 140 1.18 -11.27 -7.42
C ASP A 140 0.84 -10.30 -8.58
N GLY A 141 1.59 -9.19 -8.70
CA GLY A 141 1.40 -8.16 -9.73
C GLY A 141 0.41 -7.05 -9.35
N SER A 142 -0.26 -7.13 -8.21
CA SER A 142 -1.09 -6.04 -7.72
C SER A 142 -0.25 -4.84 -7.27
N ILE A 143 -0.84 -3.63 -7.32
CA ILE A 143 -0.13 -2.38 -7.03
C ILE A 143 -0.59 -1.84 -5.67
N ARG A 144 0.35 -1.70 -4.73
CA ARG A 144 0.09 -1.11 -3.42
C ARG A 144 0.34 0.38 -3.46
N MET A 145 -0.65 1.14 -2.98
CA MET A 145 -0.64 2.60 -3.05
C MET A 145 -0.97 3.21 -1.68
N ILE A 146 -0.45 4.42 -1.43
CA ILE A 146 -0.82 5.25 -0.29
C ILE A 146 -1.54 6.52 -0.77
N TYR A 147 -2.58 6.93 -0.04
CA TYR A 147 -3.32 8.16 -0.30
C TYR A 147 -2.39 9.39 -0.24
N SER A 148 -2.53 10.30 -1.19
CA SER A 148 -1.74 11.54 -1.26
C SER A 148 -2.60 12.78 -1.55
N GLY A 149 -3.91 12.68 -1.35
CA GLY A 149 -4.83 13.81 -1.46
C GLY A 149 -5.69 13.83 -2.72
N THR A 150 -6.40 14.94 -2.91
CA THR A 150 -7.28 15.19 -4.06
C THR A 150 -6.73 16.26 -5.01
N THR A 151 -5.54 16.78 -4.73
CA THR A 151 -4.84 17.75 -5.58
C THR A 151 -3.85 17.03 -6.51
N ALA A 152 -3.92 17.32 -7.80
CA ALA A 152 -2.97 16.78 -8.76
C ALA A 152 -1.54 17.24 -8.47
N PRO A 153 -0.53 16.35 -8.59
CA PRO A 153 0.86 16.77 -8.50
C PRO A 153 1.20 17.73 -9.66
N THR A 154 2.09 18.68 -9.37
CA THR A 154 2.71 19.57 -10.35
C THR A 154 4.20 19.20 -10.50
N SER A 155 4.89 19.81 -11.45
CA SER A 155 6.34 19.60 -11.59
C SER A 155 7.13 19.90 -10.30
N SER A 156 6.67 20.86 -9.50
CA SER A 156 7.31 21.24 -8.22
C SER A 156 6.91 20.35 -7.04
N THR A 157 5.77 19.64 -7.12
CA THR A 157 5.26 18.78 -6.03
C THR A 157 5.31 17.29 -6.38
N ALA A 158 5.80 16.92 -7.55
CA ALA A 158 5.81 15.52 -8.01
C ALA A 158 6.67 14.60 -7.12
N THR A 159 7.75 15.11 -6.55
CA THR A 159 8.59 14.34 -5.61
C THR A 159 7.98 14.32 -4.21
N VAL A 160 7.63 15.49 -3.68
CA VAL A 160 7.11 15.67 -2.33
C VAL A 160 5.85 16.51 -2.37
N MET A 161 4.76 15.97 -1.84
CA MET A 161 3.51 16.71 -1.61
C MET A 161 3.26 16.83 -0.12
N THR A 162 3.09 18.06 0.37
CA THR A 162 3.02 18.37 1.79
C THR A 162 1.71 19.02 2.21
N GLY A 163 1.45 18.98 3.51
CA GLY A 163 0.34 19.65 4.14
C GLY A 163 -0.86 18.76 4.40
N THR A 164 -1.87 19.32 5.09
CA THR A 164 -3.07 18.59 5.53
C THR A 164 -3.88 17.98 4.38
N GLY A 165 -3.75 18.49 3.16
CA GLY A 165 -4.39 17.92 1.97
C GLY A 165 -3.91 16.50 1.61
N THR A 166 -2.78 16.03 2.17
CA THR A 166 -2.26 14.67 1.99
C THR A 166 -2.84 13.67 3.00
N GLN A 167 -3.71 14.09 3.88
CA GLN A 167 -4.35 13.27 4.90
C GLN A 167 -5.81 12.99 4.52
N ILE A 168 -6.32 11.79 4.84
CA ILE A 168 -7.75 11.50 4.70
C ILE A 168 -8.60 12.26 5.72
N ASN A 169 -7.98 12.66 6.83
CA ASN A 169 -8.56 13.52 7.84
C ASN A 169 -7.43 14.30 8.54
N ALA A 170 -7.60 15.62 8.65
CA ALA A 170 -6.65 16.52 9.33
C ALA A 170 -6.87 16.58 10.86
N THR A 171 -7.90 15.93 11.39
CA THR A 171 -8.12 15.82 12.83
C THR A 171 -7.13 14.82 13.42
N THR A 172 -6.51 15.15 14.54
CA THR A 172 -5.64 14.21 15.26
C THR A 172 -6.47 13.03 15.77
N TYR A 173 -6.12 11.83 15.35
CA TYR A 173 -6.70 10.59 15.85
C TYR A 173 -5.71 9.87 16.75
N ARG A 174 -6.21 9.40 17.88
CA ARG A 174 -5.52 8.39 18.68
C ARG A 174 -5.60 7.06 17.97
N PHE A 175 -4.57 6.24 18.10
CA PHE A 175 -4.63 4.85 17.60
C PHE A 175 -5.66 4.05 18.40
N TYR A 176 -5.58 4.14 19.74
CA TYR A 176 -6.59 3.64 20.67
C TYR A 176 -6.93 4.68 21.74
N SER A 177 -8.04 4.49 22.46
CA SER A 177 -8.45 5.30 23.61
C SER A 177 -7.80 4.84 24.93
N SER A 178 -7.04 3.75 24.92
CA SER A 178 -6.37 3.13 26.08
C SER A 178 -5.00 2.57 25.66
N TYR A 179 -4.02 2.52 26.57
CA TYR A 179 -2.66 2.07 26.25
C TYR A 179 -1.99 1.24 27.35
N ASN A 180 -2.73 0.80 28.37
CA ASN A 180 -2.22 0.11 29.56
C ASN A 180 -2.13 -1.42 29.39
N ASN A 181 -2.25 -1.92 28.19
CA ASN A 181 -2.18 -3.35 27.88
C ASN A 181 -1.41 -3.53 26.57
N PRO A 182 -0.45 -4.46 26.48
CA PRO A 182 0.31 -4.69 25.25
C PRO A 182 -0.55 -5.14 24.07
N SER A 183 -1.75 -5.66 24.29
CA SER A 183 -2.66 -6.02 23.19
C SER A 183 -3.29 -4.81 22.49
N TYR A 184 -3.17 -3.59 23.03
CA TYR A 184 -3.61 -2.36 22.34
C TYR A 184 -2.68 -1.90 21.21
N VAL A 185 -1.59 -2.56 20.97
CA VAL A 185 -0.80 -2.35 19.77
C VAL A 185 -1.43 -3.09 18.61
N GLY A 186 -1.52 -2.42 17.45
CA GLY A 186 -2.03 -3.03 16.22
C GLY A 186 -3.40 -2.52 15.76
N TYR A 187 -3.70 -2.86 14.51
CA TYR A 187 -4.86 -2.37 13.78
C TYR A 187 -6.22 -2.84 14.34
N MET A 188 -6.22 -4.04 14.92
CA MET A 188 -7.30 -4.60 15.73
C MET A 188 -6.71 -5.38 16.91
N PHE A 189 -7.45 -5.53 17.98
CA PHE A 189 -7.00 -6.25 19.16
C PHE A 189 -8.09 -7.10 19.82
N THR A 190 -7.67 -8.02 20.67
CA THR A 190 -8.51 -8.66 21.71
C THR A 190 -7.73 -8.64 23.01
N GLU A 191 -8.33 -8.18 24.10
CA GLU A 191 -7.66 -8.05 25.37
C GLU A 191 -7.05 -9.37 25.84
N GLY A 192 -5.81 -9.32 26.31
CA GLY A 192 -5.05 -10.49 26.77
C GLY A 192 -4.50 -11.40 25.67
N GLN A 193 -4.79 -11.13 24.38
CA GLN A 193 -4.32 -11.93 23.25
C GLN A 193 -3.30 -11.15 22.42
N GLN A 194 -2.17 -11.77 22.10
CA GLN A 194 -1.11 -11.18 21.28
C GLN A 194 -1.60 -10.87 19.86
N HIS A 195 -2.34 -11.77 19.23
CA HIS A 195 -2.80 -11.70 17.85
C HIS A 195 -4.33 -11.57 17.73
N GLY A 196 -4.99 -10.97 18.74
CA GLY A 196 -6.43 -10.80 18.75
C GLY A 196 -6.90 -9.78 17.70
N ASN A 197 -8.09 -9.96 17.15
CA ASN A 197 -8.67 -9.11 16.11
C ASN A 197 -10.17 -8.81 16.32
N GLY A 198 -10.66 -8.95 17.55
CA GLY A 198 -12.08 -8.77 17.87
C GLY A 198 -12.55 -7.31 17.92
N THR A 199 -11.66 -6.37 18.21
CA THR A 199 -11.98 -4.94 18.40
C THR A 199 -11.15 -4.07 17.45
N PRO A 200 -11.78 -3.23 16.60
CA PRO A 200 -11.05 -2.31 15.74
C PRO A 200 -10.43 -1.18 16.54
N SER A 201 -9.26 -0.72 16.12
CA SER A 201 -8.67 0.53 16.60
C SER A 201 -9.51 1.74 16.19
N THR A 202 -9.31 2.87 16.88
CA THR A 202 -9.94 4.14 16.51
C THR A 202 -9.53 4.57 15.09
N ILE A 203 -8.23 4.39 14.75
CA ILE A 203 -7.73 4.72 13.41
C ILE A 203 -8.33 3.82 12.32
N LYS A 204 -8.51 2.51 12.59
CA LYS A 204 -9.21 1.60 11.67
C LYS A 204 -10.63 2.09 11.38
N THR A 205 -11.36 2.42 12.44
CA THR A 205 -12.73 2.94 12.30
C THR A 205 -12.78 4.22 11.47
N ALA A 206 -11.81 5.12 11.64
CA ALA A 206 -11.70 6.35 10.85
C ALA A 206 -11.43 6.07 9.37
N ILE A 207 -10.53 5.14 9.06
CA ILE A 207 -10.18 4.73 7.69
C ILE A 207 -11.36 4.04 7.01
N ASP A 208 -12.04 3.11 7.70
CA ASP A 208 -13.22 2.42 7.18
C ASP A 208 -14.37 3.41 6.87
N ASN A 209 -14.58 4.39 7.74
CA ASN A 209 -15.58 5.43 7.56
C ASN A 209 -15.28 6.34 6.36
N TRP A 210 -14.02 6.60 6.07
CA TRP A 210 -13.59 7.31 4.87
C TRP A 210 -13.77 6.44 3.63
N TYR A 211 -13.25 5.21 3.62
CA TYR A 211 -13.25 4.31 2.47
C TYR A 211 -14.66 4.05 1.93
N LYS A 212 -15.61 3.73 2.82
CA LYS A 212 -16.99 3.40 2.46
C LYS A 212 -17.74 4.53 1.73
N THR A 213 -17.25 5.77 1.79
CA THR A 213 -17.87 6.93 1.13
C THR A 213 -17.24 7.27 -0.21
N THR A 214 -16.13 6.63 -0.56
CA THR A 214 -15.42 6.86 -1.82
C THR A 214 -15.95 5.97 -2.94
N THR A 215 -15.61 6.29 -4.21
CA THR A 215 -15.94 5.41 -5.34
C THR A 215 -15.21 4.07 -5.30
N LEU A 216 -14.18 3.91 -4.46
CA LEU A 216 -13.52 2.62 -4.24
C LEU A 216 -14.48 1.57 -3.68
N GLU A 217 -15.52 2.00 -2.95
CA GLU A 217 -16.60 1.13 -2.45
C GLU A 217 -17.91 1.34 -3.19
N THR A 218 -18.27 2.59 -3.55
CA THR A 218 -19.61 2.93 -4.02
C THR A 218 -19.82 2.78 -5.53
N ASP A 219 -18.73 2.73 -6.34
CA ASP A 219 -18.78 2.51 -7.78
C ASP A 219 -18.33 1.10 -8.13
N ALA A 220 -19.23 0.30 -8.71
CA ALA A 220 -18.97 -1.12 -8.99
C ALA A 220 -17.76 -1.37 -9.90
N THR A 221 -17.49 -0.47 -10.85
CA THR A 221 -16.34 -0.58 -11.77
C THR A 221 -15.05 -0.31 -11.02
N THR A 222 -14.97 0.79 -10.29
CA THR A 222 -13.80 1.14 -9.48
C THR A 222 -13.51 0.08 -8.43
N LYS A 223 -14.55 -0.36 -7.70
CA LYS A 223 -14.45 -1.41 -6.68
C LYS A 223 -13.89 -2.72 -7.23
N SER A 224 -14.28 -3.12 -8.44
CA SER A 224 -13.81 -4.35 -9.06
C SER A 224 -12.31 -4.36 -9.41
N LEU A 225 -11.66 -3.19 -9.39
CA LEU A 225 -10.23 -3.03 -9.62
C LEU A 225 -9.42 -3.01 -8.32
N VAL A 226 -10.09 -2.96 -7.17
CA VAL A 226 -9.42 -3.00 -5.86
C VAL A 226 -9.19 -4.45 -5.47
N ALA A 227 -7.92 -4.83 -5.33
CA ALA A 227 -7.55 -6.18 -4.87
C ALA A 227 -7.66 -6.29 -3.35
N ASP A 228 -8.11 -7.45 -2.85
CA ASP A 228 -8.01 -7.79 -1.44
C ASP A 228 -6.61 -8.33 -1.16
N GLN A 229 -5.78 -7.52 -0.50
CA GLN A 229 -4.37 -7.76 -0.27
C GLN A 229 -4.02 -7.72 1.22
N ILE A 230 -2.89 -8.35 1.57
CA ILE A 230 -2.42 -8.43 2.95
C ILE A 230 -1.99 -7.05 3.46
N PHE A 231 -2.63 -6.60 4.53
CA PHE A 231 -2.13 -5.53 5.38
C PHE A 231 -1.50 -6.18 6.62
N CYS A 232 -0.17 -6.23 6.66
CA CYS A 232 0.55 -6.87 7.75
C CYS A 232 0.49 -6.01 9.01
N ASN A 233 0.09 -6.62 10.12
CA ASN A 233 0.12 -6.03 11.45
C ASN A 233 0.92 -6.96 12.37
N ASP A 234 2.23 -7.08 12.11
CA ASP A 234 3.14 -8.02 12.77
C ASP A 234 3.24 -7.78 14.29
N ARG A 235 2.53 -8.59 15.06
CA ARG A 235 2.54 -8.58 16.53
C ARG A 235 3.37 -9.70 17.14
N SER A 236 4.21 -10.35 16.33
CA SER A 236 5.26 -11.20 16.90
C SER A 236 6.14 -10.37 17.86
N ALA A 237 6.44 -10.87 19.03
CA ALA A 237 7.04 -10.06 20.09
C ALA A 237 8.16 -10.79 20.81
N THR A 238 9.01 -10.01 21.48
CA THR A 238 10.06 -10.50 22.38
C THR A 238 10.10 -9.63 23.63
N THR A 239 10.62 -10.14 24.73
CA THR A 239 10.91 -9.37 25.96
C THR A 239 12.25 -8.63 25.90
N SER A 240 12.97 -8.71 24.80
CA SER A 240 14.26 -8.08 24.56
C SER A 240 14.26 -7.38 23.20
N GLY A 241 14.73 -6.14 23.13
CA GLY A 241 14.84 -5.38 21.87
C GLY A 241 15.83 -5.96 20.84
N SER A 242 16.50 -7.07 21.15
CA SER A 242 17.46 -7.76 20.28
C SER A 242 17.18 -9.25 20.10
N GLY A 243 16.12 -9.78 20.71
CA GLY A 243 15.73 -11.18 20.57
C GLY A 243 15.03 -11.48 19.24
N THR A 244 14.78 -12.76 18.96
CA THR A 244 13.92 -13.17 17.84
C THR A 244 12.46 -13.06 18.28
N PRO A 245 11.64 -12.22 17.66
CA PRO A 245 10.21 -12.11 17.96
C PRO A 245 9.48 -13.42 17.66
N GLY A 246 8.49 -13.73 18.48
CA GLY A 246 7.69 -14.95 18.35
C GLY A 246 6.44 -14.87 19.20
N GLU A 247 5.84 -16.03 19.50
CA GLU A 247 4.69 -16.13 20.39
C GLU A 247 5.11 -15.91 21.85
N ILE A 248 4.36 -15.07 22.56
CA ILE A 248 4.50 -14.91 24.01
C ILE A 248 3.69 -16.00 24.70
N SER A 249 4.32 -16.76 25.59
CA SER A 249 3.67 -17.83 26.34
C SER A 249 2.61 -17.28 27.29
N GLY A 250 1.37 -17.73 27.13
CA GLY A 250 0.24 -17.31 27.96
C GLY A 250 -0.34 -15.94 27.56
N SER A 251 -1.05 -15.31 28.51
CA SER A 251 -1.59 -13.96 28.31
C SER A 251 -0.49 -12.92 28.43
N MET A 252 -0.51 -11.90 27.57
CA MET A 252 0.46 -10.80 27.65
C MET A 252 0.34 -10.04 28.97
N SER A 253 1.45 -9.87 29.67
CA SER A 253 1.51 -9.19 30.96
C SER A 253 1.51 -7.67 30.80
N THR A 254 0.78 -6.96 31.62
CA THR A 254 0.80 -5.50 31.69
C THR A 254 2.01 -4.91 32.43
N SER A 255 2.84 -5.77 33.05
CA SER A 255 4.03 -5.36 33.81
C SER A 255 5.35 -5.74 33.12
N THR A 256 5.30 -6.37 31.95
CA THR A 256 6.48 -6.79 31.19
C THR A 256 6.62 -5.93 29.93
N ALA A 257 7.80 -5.41 29.65
CA ALA A 257 8.10 -4.74 28.39
C ALA A 257 8.13 -5.77 27.25
N TYR A 258 7.56 -5.39 26.12
CA TYR A 258 7.59 -6.17 24.88
C TYR A 258 8.11 -5.29 23.74
N TYR A 259 8.82 -5.92 22.79
CA TYR A 259 9.31 -5.29 21.56
C TYR A 259 8.80 -6.10 20.37
N TYR A 260 8.07 -5.46 19.47
CA TYR A 260 7.42 -6.15 18.35
C TYR A 260 8.39 -6.35 17.18
N GLY A 261 8.01 -7.18 16.21
CA GLY A 261 8.87 -7.58 15.12
C GLY A 261 9.44 -6.39 14.33
N ALA A 262 8.62 -5.38 14.06
CA ALA A 262 9.06 -4.15 13.38
C ALA A 262 10.14 -3.39 14.19
N TYR A 263 10.02 -3.31 15.52
CA TYR A 263 11.05 -2.68 16.37
C TYR A 263 12.40 -3.37 16.20
N VAL A 264 12.43 -4.69 16.32
CA VAL A 264 13.68 -5.46 16.19
C VAL A 264 14.27 -5.31 14.78
N ARG A 265 13.46 -5.40 13.74
CA ARG A 265 13.92 -5.26 12.36
C ARG A 265 14.49 -3.87 12.06
N LEU A 266 13.80 -2.82 12.48
CA LEU A 266 14.11 -1.45 12.07
C LEU A 266 15.11 -0.75 12.97
N LEU A 267 15.09 -0.99 14.31
CA LEU A 267 16.00 -0.34 15.23
C LEU A 267 17.27 -1.15 15.47
N THR A 268 17.15 -2.47 15.57
CA THR A 268 18.30 -3.32 15.89
C THR A 268 19.00 -3.84 14.64
N ASN A 269 18.25 -4.49 13.75
CA ASN A 269 18.85 -5.22 12.62
C ASN A 269 19.02 -4.39 11.35
N LYS A 270 18.33 -3.25 11.22
CA LYS A 270 18.28 -2.43 9.99
C LYS A 270 17.92 -3.28 8.75
N SER A 271 16.94 -4.18 8.91
CA SER A 271 16.56 -5.19 7.93
C SER A 271 15.04 -5.27 7.78
N PRO A 272 14.40 -4.26 7.14
CA PRO A 272 12.98 -4.29 6.88
C PRO A 272 12.60 -5.45 5.94
N GLN A 273 11.35 -5.94 6.06
CA GLN A 273 10.83 -7.04 5.24
C GLN A 273 9.39 -6.77 4.78
N LEU A 274 8.99 -7.42 3.69
CA LEU A 274 7.62 -7.35 3.16
C LEU A 274 6.79 -8.62 3.42
N THR A 275 7.41 -9.65 3.98
CA THR A 275 6.71 -10.85 4.43
C THR A 275 6.08 -10.64 5.80
N CYS A 276 4.85 -11.09 5.98
CA CYS A 276 4.14 -11.07 7.25
C CYS A 276 4.34 -12.41 7.97
N PRO A 277 5.05 -12.44 9.11
CA PRO A 277 5.52 -13.71 9.68
C PRO A 277 4.40 -14.55 10.29
N THR A 278 3.30 -13.93 10.74
CA THR A 278 2.22 -14.60 11.46
C THR A 278 0.92 -14.52 10.66
N GLU A 279 0.27 -15.67 10.42
CA GLU A 279 -0.94 -15.75 9.59
C GLU A 279 -2.12 -14.94 10.16
N SER A 280 -2.30 -14.97 11.50
CA SER A 280 -3.34 -14.18 12.16
C SER A 280 -3.12 -12.66 12.10
N ASP A 281 -1.94 -12.20 11.71
CA ASP A 281 -1.58 -10.78 11.52
C ASP A 281 -1.65 -10.34 10.05
N LYS A 282 -2.00 -11.23 9.14
CA LYS A 282 -2.27 -10.92 7.73
C LYS A 282 -3.70 -10.45 7.57
N PHE A 283 -3.94 -9.17 7.70
CA PHE A 283 -5.28 -8.59 7.60
C PHE A 283 -5.75 -8.51 6.15
N THR A 284 -6.89 -9.16 5.87
CA THR A 284 -7.56 -9.24 4.56
C THR A 284 -9.07 -9.19 4.74
N VAL A 285 -9.84 -8.97 3.67
CA VAL A 285 -11.31 -9.03 3.70
C VAL A 285 -11.78 -10.49 3.67
N ASN A 286 -11.14 -11.34 2.88
CA ASN A 286 -11.46 -12.77 2.81
C ASN A 286 -10.37 -13.61 3.48
N THR A 287 -10.66 -14.88 3.74
CA THR A 287 -9.75 -15.81 4.40
C THR A 287 -8.82 -16.58 3.45
N SER A 288 -8.80 -16.25 2.17
CA SER A 288 -7.98 -16.99 1.19
C SER A 288 -6.49 -16.72 1.34
N ASN A 289 -6.14 -15.46 1.70
CA ASN A 289 -4.76 -15.00 1.77
C ASN A 289 -4.39 -14.41 3.15
N GLY A 290 -5.30 -14.48 4.13
CA GLY A 290 -5.08 -13.92 5.46
C GLY A 290 -6.25 -14.18 6.41
N ASN A 291 -6.39 -13.34 7.44
CA ASN A 291 -7.27 -13.59 8.58
C ASN A 291 -8.76 -13.25 8.36
N GLY A 292 -9.13 -12.57 7.26
CA GLY A 292 -10.52 -12.21 6.95
C GLY A 292 -11.16 -11.19 7.91
N ALA A 293 -10.38 -10.45 8.69
CA ALA A 293 -10.90 -9.55 9.73
C ALA A 293 -11.23 -8.14 9.22
N LEU A 294 -10.88 -7.80 7.98
CA LEU A 294 -11.18 -6.48 7.40
C LEU A 294 -12.60 -6.42 6.84
N THR A 295 -13.25 -5.28 7.03
CA THR A 295 -14.52 -4.95 6.36
C THR A 295 -14.28 -4.47 4.93
N TYR A 296 -13.19 -3.71 4.72
CA TYR A 296 -12.81 -3.13 3.44
C TYR A 296 -11.34 -3.41 3.14
N PRO A 297 -10.95 -3.51 1.86
CA PRO A 297 -9.57 -3.77 1.44
C PRO A 297 -8.69 -2.51 1.57
N VAL A 298 -8.61 -1.98 2.77
CA VAL A 298 -7.85 -0.77 3.11
C VAL A 298 -7.20 -0.93 4.48
N GLY A 299 -5.97 -0.41 4.61
CA GLY A 299 -5.20 -0.43 5.86
C GLY A 299 -4.12 0.63 5.86
N LEU A 300 -3.29 0.60 6.87
CA LEU A 300 -2.14 1.50 7.02
C LEU A 300 -0.91 0.95 6.27
N ILE A 301 0.00 1.85 5.93
CA ILE A 301 1.36 1.50 5.51
C ILE A 301 2.09 0.84 6.69
N THR A 302 2.98 -0.11 6.43
CA THR A 302 3.84 -0.67 7.50
C THR A 302 5.08 0.19 7.73
N ALA A 303 5.66 0.12 8.92
CA ALA A 303 6.93 0.77 9.22
C ALA A 303 8.08 0.22 8.34
N ASP A 304 8.03 -1.07 8.00
CA ASP A 304 8.96 -1.70 7.06
C ASP A 304 8.87 -1.07 5.66
N GLU A 305 7.67 -0.81 5.14
CA GLU A 305 7.47 -0.11 3.85
C GLU A 305 7.99 1.33 3.89
N VAL A 306 7.84 2.04 5.03
CA VAL A 306 8.42 3.37 5.22
C VAL A 306 9.94 3.32 5.21
N ALA A 307 10.55 2.35 5.89
CA ALA A 307 12.00 2.16 5.90
C ALA A 307 12.54 1.82 4.51
N MET A 308 11.86 0.95 3.77
CA MET A 308 12.18 0.62 2.39
C MET A 308 12.08 1.84 1.48
N ALA A 309 11.10 2.72 1.68
CA ALA A 309 10.94 3.96 0.93
C ALA A 309 12.04 5.00 1.23
N GLY A 310 12.77 4.88 2.34
CA GLY A 310 13.87 5.76 2.69
C GLY A 310 13.76 6.48 4.02
N GLY A 311 12.72 6.18 4.83
CA GLY A 311 12.62 6.62 6.21
C GLY A 311 13.55 5.82 7.13
N VAL A 312 14.11 6.46 8.16
CA VAL A 312 14.93 5.80 9.19
C VAL A 312 14.45 6.26 10.56
N TYR A 313 14.47 5.36 11.53
CA TYR A 313 14.05 5.65 12.89
C TYR A 313 14.83 6.82 13.48
N SER A 314 14.10 7.79 14.06
CA SER A 314 14.61 9.03 14.64
C SER A 314 15.50 9.89 13.71
N SER A 315 15.45 9.68 12.40
CA SER A 315 16.25 10.41 11.42
C SER A 315 15.37 11.20 10.47
N ARG A 316 15.58 12.51 10.40
CA ARG A 316 14.81 13.39 9.50
C ARG A 316 15.07 13.05 8.04
N ASN A 317 14.00 12.99 7.25
CA ASN A 317 14.09 12.92 5.79
C ASN A 317 12.92 13.70 5.16
N SER A 318 13.17 14.91 4.71
CA SER A 318 12.15 15.77 4.07
C SER A 318 12.15 15.69 2.55
N THR A 319 12.86 14.73 1.96
CA THR A 319 13.07 14.67 0.51
C THR A 319 12.48 13.43 -0.15
N TYR A 320 12.22 12.34 0.59
CA TYR A 320 11.68 11.13 0.00
C TYR A 320 10.16 11.24 -0.25
N TYR A 321 9.65 10.42 -1.13
CA TYR A 321 8.28 10.55 -1.66
C TYR A 321 7.14 10.32 -0.65
N LEU A 322 7.43 9.75 0.53
CA LEU A 322 6.45 9.58 1.61
C LEU A 322 6.46 10.74 2.62
N TYR A 323 7.34 11.72 2.44
CA TYR A 323 7.35 12.92 3.28
C TYR A 323 6.14 13.82 2.99
N THR A 324 5.37 14.18 4.02
CA THR A 324 4.15 14.99 3.89
C THR A 324 4.17 16.26 4.75
N ASN A 325 5.17 16.46 5.60
CA ASN A 325 5.19 17.48 6.66
C ASN A 325 4.01 17.35 7.64
N GLN A 326 3.44 16.15 7.76
CA GLN A 326 2.36 15.81 8.67
C GLN A 326 2.68 14.52 9.39
N TYR A 327 2.20 14.38 10.63
CA TYR A 327 2.21 13.08 11.31
C TYR A 327 1.21 12.13 10.67
N TYR A 328 1.59 10.85 10.53
CA TYR A 328 0.66 9.78 10.17
C TYR A 328 1.08 8.45 10.80
N TRP A 329 0.10 7.65 11.17
CA TRP A 329 0.30 6.33 11.74
C TRP A 329 0.70 5.30 10.69
N SER A 330 1.55 4.35 11.09
CA SER A 330 1.72 3.08 10.37
C SER A 330 0.84 1.98 11.00
N GLY A 331 0.81 0.80 10.38
CA GLY A 331 0.14 -0.38 10.91
C GLY A 331 1.13 -1.34 11.61
N SER A 332 2.25 -0.83 12.11
CA SER A 332 3.28 -1.66 12.73
C SER A 332 3.44 -1.33 14.20
N PRO A 333 3.11 -2.27 15.12
CA PRO A 333 3.42 -2.16 16.54
C PRO A 333 4.91 -1.93 16.78
N SER A 334 5.25 -1.04 17.72
CA SER A 334 6.62 -0.76 18.11
C SER A 334 7.00 -1.53 19.38
N ASP A 335 6.42 -1.16 20.50
CA ASP A 335 6.76 -1.72 21.79
C ASP A 335 5.59 -1.57 22.79
N PHE A 336 5.74 -2.22 23.93
CA PHE A 336 4.96 -1.97 25.14
C PHE A 336 5.91 -1.74 26.29
N SER A 337 5.84 -0.56 26.91
CA SER A 337 6.69 -0.26 28.06
C SER A 337 6.17 -0.92 29.34
N SER A 338 7.06 -1.30 30.25
CA SER A 338 6.69 -1.86 31.57
C SER A 338 5.95 -0.86 32.47
N SER A 339 5.88 0.41 32.09
CA SER A 339 5.05 1.43 32.75
C SER A 339 3.60 1.43 32.27
N GLY A 340 3.23 0.56 31.32
CA GLY A 340 1.87 0.39 30.86
C GLY A 340 1.49 1.25 29.65
N SER A 341 2.44 1.56 28.76
CA SER A 341 2.21 2.29 27.50
C SER A 341 2.40 1.37 26.30
N ALA A 342 1.34 1.15 25.54
CA ALA A 342 1.40 0.54 24.22
C ALA A 342 1.88 1.56 23.18
N GLY A 343 2.81 1.18 22.30
CA GLY A 343 3.40 2.03 21.26
C GLY A 343 3.19 1.49 19.86
N GLU A 344 3.01 2.40 18.90
CA GLU A 344 2.83 2.12 17.49
C GLU A 344 3.80 2.98 16.68
N PHE A 345 4.30 2.47 15.56
CA PHE A 345 5.10 3.28 14.66
C PHE A 345 4.26 4.31 13.90
N GLY A 346 4.87 5.45 13.62
CA GLY A 346 4.35 6.48 12.74
C GLY A 346 5.47 7.19 12.02
N VAL A 347 5.11 8.11 11.15
CA VAL A 347 6.04 9.04 10.51
C VAL A 347 5.78 10.43 11.08
N ASP A 348 6.84 11.08 11.55
CA ASP A 348 6.72 12.41 12.12
C ASP A 348 6.68 13.53 11.05
N SER A 349 6.41 14.77 11.47
CA SER A 349 6.37 15.93 10.56
C SER A 349 7.72 16.30 9.95
N ALA A 350 8.82 15.69 10.38
CA ALA A 350 10.13 15.83 9.78
C ALA A 350 10.48 14.68 8.81
N GLY A 351 9.56 13.73 8.61
CA GLY A 351 9.69 12.59 7.72
C GLY A 351 10.51 11.43 8.31
N GLY A 352 10.80 11.46 9.60
CA GLY A 352 11.45 10.36 10.30
C GLY A 352 10.44 9.30 10.71
N LEU A 353 10.85 8.03 10.65
CA LEU A 353 10.10 6.97 11.30
C LEU A 353 10.27 7.13 12.81
N ASN A 354 9.17 7.08 13.56
CA ASN A 354 9.17 7.27 15.00
C ASN A 354 8.12 6.35 15.65
N ASP A 355 8.27 6.09 16.94
CA ASP A 355 7.25 5.41 17.73
C ASP A 355 6.53 6.40 18.64
N SER A 356 5.28 6.15 18.90
CA SER A 356 4.44 6.97 19.77
C SER A 356 3.46 6.09 20.53
N GLY A 357 3.09 6.53 21.74
CA GLY A 357 2.00 5.92 22.47
C GLY A 357 0.69 6.00 21.67
N VAL A 358 -0.13 4.96 21.77
CA VAL A 358 -1.38 4.83 20.99
C VAL A 358 -2.49 5.83 21.35
N ILE A 359 -2.32 6.64 22.42
CA ILE A 359 -3.25 7.71 22.85
C ILE A 359 -2.79 9.07 22.38
#